data_5a687b61825b127b1db44bed747b0616
#
_entry.id   5a687b61825b127b1db44bed747b0616
#
_cell.length_a   1.000
_cell.length_b   1.000
_cell.length_c   1.000
_cell.angle_alpha   90.00
_cell.angle_beta   90.00
_cell.angle_gamma   90.00
#
_symmetry.space_group_name_H-M   'P 1'
#
loop_
_entity.id
_entity.type
_entity.pdbx_description
1 polymer ?
#
loop_
_entity_poly.entity_id
_entity_poly.type
_entity_poly.pdbx_seq_one_letter_code
_entity_poly.pdbx_strand_id
1 'polypeptide(L)'
;MKTGRTPWLWVPTLYFAEGIPYFIVNNISVVMFKNMGMSNGDLAMYTSLLYLPWVIKPLWSPFVDIIRTKRWWILAMQIICAAAFAALAIAIPHPDAAAIVSQNVPVSAFVITLVIFYITALASATHDIAADGFYMIALDSHTQSVFVGIRSTFYRIASVFGQGVLVMIAGILETRTGNVPLAWSVTLIVSAAIFGAIALWHTFFMPKPEEIQTERRSAGEIFSELGRTFLTFFKKKHVWFAMVFMLLYRLPEAFSVKMLNPFLLDDPSKGGLGLNTETVGLVYRTIGVIALTAGGILGGLAAGKWGLKKSLWPMALSLALPCSVYLYMAVAQPASLWIIALCVAFDQFGYGFGF
;
A
#
# COMPACT_ATOMS: atom_id res chain seq x y z
N MET A 1 -21.78 7.96 24.12
CA MET A 1 -20.36 7.53 24.01
C MET A 1 -20.15 6.38 24.96
N LYS A 2 -20.06 5.13 24.44
CA LYS A 2 -19.88 3.91 25.26
C LYS A 2 -18.45 3.66 25.72
N THR A 3 -17.50 4.51 25.34
CA THR A 3 -16.08 4.31 25.66
C THR A 3 -15.47 5.61 26.16
N GLY A 4 -14.93 5.59 27.39
CA GLY A 4 -14.35 6.76 28.07
C GLY A 4 -13.06 7.32 27.45
N ARG A 5 -12.72 6.99 26.19
CA ARG A 5 -11.52 7.45 25.50
C ARG A 5 -11.88 8.15 24.20
N THR A 6 -11.33 9.34 24.01
CA THR A 6 -11.56 10.20 22.85
C THR A 6 -11.10 9.51 21.57
N PRO A 7 -11.92 9.41 20.51
CA PRO A 7 -11.54 8.79 19.23
C PRO A 7 -10.27 9.38 18.60
N TRP A 8 -9.98 10.65 18.86
CA TRP A 8 -8.76 11.31 18.40
C TRP A 8 -7.45 10.65 18.87
N LEU A 9 -7.47 9.92 19.99
CA LEU A 9 -6.28 9.25 20.52
C LEU A 9 -5.91 7.95 19.77
N TRP A 10 -6.86 7.36 19.06
CA TRP A 10 -6.62 6.06 18.44
C TRP A 10 -7.01 5.97 16.96
N VAL A 11 -8.03 6.68 16.47
CA VAL A 11 -8.44 6.59 15.06
C VAL A 11 -7.32 7.06 14.11
N PRO A 12 -6.70 8.24 14.31
CA PRO A 12 -5.61 8.71 13.47
C PRO A 12 -4.45 7.72 13.39
N THR A 13 -3.98 7.27 14.54
CA THR A 13 -2.84 6.34 14.61
C THR A 13 -3.18 4.94 14.10
N LEU A 14 -4.44 4.50 14.23
CA LEU A 14 -4.91 3.22 13.72
C LEU A 14 -4.83 3.16 12.19
N TYR A 15 -5.35 4.19 11.51
CA TYR A 15 -5.34 4.24 10.05
C TYR A 15 -3.96 4.61 9.46
N PHE A 16 -3.15 5.31 10.22
CA PHE A 16 -1.73 5.45 9.90
C PHE A 16 -1.00 4.09 9.98
N ALA A 17 -1.24 3.32 11.03
CA ALA A 17 -0.69 1.97 11.18
C ALA A 17 -1.22 0.98 10.14
N GLU A 18 -2.45 1.14 9.65
CA GLU A 18 -3.00 0.32 8.56
C GLU A 18 -2.24 0.52 7.26
N GLY A 19 -1.91 1.77 6.92
CA GLY A 19 -1.23 2.10 5.67
C GLY A 19 0.25 1.70 5.64
N ILE A 20 1.00 1.84 6.73
CA ILE A 20 2.47 1.63 6.73
C ILE A 20 2.88 0.25 6.19
N PRO A 21 2.40 -0.90 6.72
CA PRO A 21 2.82 -2.21 6.21
C PRO A 21 2.39 -2.43 4.76
N TYR A 22 1.21 -1.93 4.38
CA TYR A 22 0.74 -2.00 3.00
C TYR A 22 1.74 -1.33 2.04
N PHE A 23 2.16 -0.10 2.34
CA PHE A 23 3.09 0.63 1.48
C PHE A 23 4.52 0.06 1.54
N ILE A 24 4.95 -0.46 2.68
CA ILE A 24 6.25 -1.15 2.78
C ILE A 24 6.24 -2.40 1.90
N VAL A 25 5.23 -3.25 2.01
CA VAL A 25 5.15 -4.50 1.24
C VAL A 25 4.97 -4.25 -0.25
N ASN A 26 4.11 -3.32 -0.67
CA ASN A 26 3.77 -3.15 -2.08
C ASN A 26 4.66 -2.17 -2.84
N ASN A 27 5.34 -1.26 -2.15
CA ASN A 27 6.11 -0.21 -2.80
C ASN A 27 7.58 -0.21 -2.40
N ILE A 28 7.90 -0.26 -1.10
CA ILE A 28 9.29 -0.30 -0.63
C ILE A 28 9.98 -1.58 -1.10
N SER A 29 9.32 -2.74 -1.03
CA SER A 29 9.88 -4.00 -1.52
C SER A 29 10.33 -3.89 -2.97
N VAL A 30 9.55 -3.22 -3.83
CA VAL A 30 9.89 -3.02 -5.25
C VAL A 30 11.18 -2.23 -5.40
N VAL A 31 11.30 -1.08 -4.71
CA VAL A 31 12.52 -0.25 -4.78
C VAL A 31 13.71 -0.98 -4.18
N MET A 32 13.54 -1.61 -3.03
CA MET A 32 14.57 -2.36 -2.32
C MET A 32 15.14 -3.51 -3.18
N PHE A 33 14.28 -4.39 -3.70
CA PHE A 33 14.73 -5.50 -4.53
C PHE A 33 15.37 -5.03 -5.84
N LYS A 34 14.86 -3.94 -6.42
CA LYS A 34 15.46 -3.33 -7.61
C LYS A 34 16.88 -2.85 -7.31
N ASN A 35 17.08 -2.07 -6.23
CA ASN A 35 18.39 -1.57 -5.84
C ASN A 35 19.38 -2.68 -5.46
N MET A 36 18.86 -3.84 -5.04
CA MET A 36 19.66 -5.01 -4.71
C MET A 36 19.94 -5.93 -5.90
N GLY A 37 19.56 -5.53 -7.13
CA GLY A 37 19.92 -6.20 -8.37
C GLY A 37 18.99 -7.31 -8.81
N MET A 38 17.73 -7.35 -8.34
CA MET A 38 16.71 -8.26 -8.87
C MET A 38 16.31 -7.84 -10.29
N SER A 39 16.16 -8.81 -11.22
CA SER A 39 15.71 -8.55 -12.58
C SER A 39 14.29 -7.96 -12.62
N ASN A 40 13.97 -7.15 -13.65
CA ASN A 40 12.63 -6.54 -13.77
C ASN A 40 11.52 -7.59 -13.90
N GLY A 41 11.77 -8.71 -14.55
CA GLY A 41 10.82 -9.80 -14.71
C GLY A 41 10.49 -10.48 -13.38
N ASP A 42 11.51 -10.85 -12.62
CA ASP A 42 11.36 -11.44 -11.30
C ASP A 42 10.72 -10.46 -10.31
N LEU A 43 11.17 -9.20 -10.35
CA LEU A 43 10.60 -8.12 -9.54
C LEU A 43 9.09 -8.01 -9.73
N ALA A 44 8.62 -7.90 -10.97
CA ALA A 44 7.21 -7.80 -11.29
C ALA A 44 6.42 -9.03 -10.83
N MET A 45 6.95 -10.23 -11.06
CA MET A 45 6.33 -11.49 -10.69
C MET A 45 6.19 -11.62 -9.16
N TYR A 46 7.30 -11.59 -8.44
CA TYR A 46 7.32 -11.89 -7.01
C TYR A 46 6.68 -10.79 -6.16
N THR A 47 6.87 -9.50 -6.52
CA THR A 47 6.20 -8.43 -5.76
C THR A 47 4.70 -8.36 -6.04
N SER A 48 4.22 -8.87 -7.18
CA SER A 48 2.78 -9.00 -7.43
C SER A 48 2.13 -10.06 -6.55
N LEU A 49 2.84 -11.15 -6.23
CA LEU A 49 2.36 -12.16 -5.30
C LEU A 49 2.22 -11.62 -3.87
N LEU A 50 3.02 -10.63 -3.49
CA LEU A 50 2.90 -9.99 -2.17
C LEU A 50 1.57 -9.23 -1.98
N TYR A 51 0.90 -8.84 -3.07
CA TYR A 51 -0.41 -8.19 -3.02
C TYR A 51 -1.58 -9.17 -2.75
N LEU A 52 -1.37 -10.46 -3.00
CA LEU A 52 -2.40 -11.49 -2.93
C LEU A 52 -3.17 -11.52 -1.59
N PRO A 53 -2.55 -11.38 -0.40
CA PRO A 53 -3.28 -11.37 0.87
C PRO A 53 -4.43 -10.36 0.92
N TRP A 54 -4.26 -9.15 0.40
CA TRP A 54 -5.36 -8.16 0.40
C TRP A 54 -6.49 -8.50 -0.56
N VAL A 55 -6.19 -9.22 -1.64
CA VAL A 55 -7.22 -9.68 -2.60
C VAL A 55 -8.07 -10.80 -2.00
N ILE A 56 -7.42 -11.74 -1.32
CA ILE A 56 -8.09 -12.94 -0.78
C ILE A 56 -8.53 -12.79 0.69
N LYS A 57 -8.34 -11.61 1.31
CA LYS A 57 -8.73 -11.34 2.71
C LYS A 57 -10.18 -11.74 3.05
N PRO A 58 -11.19 -11.66 2.14
CA PRO A 58 -12.53 -12.12 2.46
C PRO A 58 -12.62 -13.60 2.84
N LEU A 59 -11.64 -14.44 2.41
CA LEU A 59 -11.64 -15.86 2.73
C LEU A 59 -11.40 -16.17 4.21
N TRP A 60 -10.64 -15.32 4.91
CA TRP A 60 -10.37 -15.51 6.34
C TRP A 60 -10.96 -14.41 7.24
N SER A 61 -11.56 -13.37 6.67
CA SER A 61 -12.25 -12.33 7.43
C SER A 61 -13.20 -12.89 8.50
N PRO A 62 -14.02 -13.95 8.23
CA PRO A 62 -14.90 -14.52 9.22
C PRO A 62 -14.17 -15.08 10.46
N PHE A 63 -12.96 -15.62 10.31
CA PHE A 63 -12.19 -16.12 11.44
C PHE A 63 -11.76 -15.00 12.41
N VAL A 64 -11.49 -13.80 11.86
CA VAL A 64 -11.17 -12.61 12.66
C VAL A 64 -12.36 -12.18 13.52
N ASP A 65 -13.60 -12.50 13.09
CA ASP A 65 -14.82 -12.20 13.83
C ASP A 65 -15.10 -13.21 14.95
N ILE A 66 -14.71 -14.47 14.76
CA ILE A 66 -15.09 -15.59 15.64
C ILE A 66 -14.04 -15.84 16.73
N ILE A 67 -12.74 -15.79 16.39
CA ILE A 67 -11.69 -16.35 17.24
C ILE A 67 -11.36 -15.46 18.42
N ARG A 68 -11.27 -14.16 18.23
CA ARG A 68 -10.88 -13.20 19.27
C ARG A 68 -11.48 -11.83 18.99
N THR A 69 -11.34 -10.91 19.96
CA THR A 69 -11.79 -9.52 19.84
C THR A 69 -11.02 -8.77 18.75
N LYS A 70 -11.68 -7.83 18.07
CA LYS A 70 -11.03 -6.98 17.06
C LYS A 70 -9.80 -6.27 17.61
N ARG A 71 -9.90 -5.77 18.85
CA ARG A 71 -8.76 -5.13 19.54
C ARG A 71 -7.58 -6.09 19.70
N TRP A 72 -7.82 -7.37 20.05
CA TRP A 72 -6.77 -8.37 20.16
C TRP A 72 -6.05 -8.59 18.83
N TRP A 73 -6.81 -8.73 17.74
CA TRP A 73 -6.26 -8.90 16.40
C TRP A 73 -5.41 -7.70 15.97
N ILE A 74 -5.90 -6.46 16.21
CA ILE A 74 -5.13 -5.24 15.90
C ILE A 74 -3.77 -5.27 16.60
N LEU A 75 -3.75 -5.47 17.91
CA LEU A 75 -2.50 -5.47 18.68
C LEU A 75 -1.57 -6.62 18.28
N ALA A 76 -2.11 -7.84 18.10
CA ALA A 76 -1.32 -8.99 17.69
C ALA A 76 -0.68 -8.78 16.31
N MET A 77 -1.44 -8.28 15.33
CA MET A 77 -0.92 -8.04 13.98
C MET A 77 0.09 -6.87 13.97
N GLN A 78 -0.08 -5.85 14.78
CA GLN A 78 0.91 -4.79 14.93
C GLN A 78 2.23 -5.30 15.50
N ILE A 79 2.19 -6.16 16.50
CA ILE A 79 3.39 -6.80 17.05
C ILE A 79 4.06 -7.69 16.02
N ILE A 80 3.29 -8.49 15.29
CA ILE A 80 3.82 -9.34 14.22
C ILE A 80 4.45 -8.50 13.10
N CYS A 81 3.82 -7.42 12.66
CA CYS A 81 4.40 -6.52 11.67
C CYS A 81 5.70 -5.87 12.15
N ALA A 82 5.75 -5.39 13.40
CA ALA A 82 6.96 -4.80 13.98
C ALA A 82 8.11 -5.84 14.04
N ALA A 83 7.80 -7.05 14.49
CA ALA A 83 8.78 -8.15 14.52
C ALA A 83 9.23 -8.56 13.12
N ALA A 84 8.31 -8.59 12.15
CA ALA A 84 8.62 -8.90 10.75
C ALA A 84 9.52 -7.82 10.11
N PHE A 85 9.30 -6.53 10.38
CA PHE A 85 10.19 -5.48 9.91
C PHE A 85 11.60 -5.60 10.51
N ALA A 86 11.70 -5.93 11.80
CA ALA A 86 12.98 -6.21 12.44
C ALA A 86 13.67 -7.46 11.85
N ALA A 87 12.90 -8.52 11.60
CA ALA A 87 13.41 -9.73 10.95
C ALA A 87 13.87 -9.46 9.50
N LEU A 88 13.12 -8.66 8.74
CA LEU A 88 13.53 -8.22 7.40
C LEU A 88 14.86 -7.48 7.44
N ALA A 89 15.05 -6.58 8.40
CA ALA A 89 16.29 -5.82 8.54
C ALA A 89 17.54 -6.71 8.75
N ILE A 90 17.35 -7.84 9.42
CA ILE A 90 18.42 -8.82 9.68
C ILE A 90 18.59 -9.77 8.47
N ALA A 91 17.50 -10.12 7.80
CA ALA A 91 17.47 -11.10 6.71
C ALA A 91 17.80 -10.51 5.33
N ILE A 92 18.16 -9.22 5.25
CA ILE A 92 18.53 -8.58 3.97
C ILE A 92 19.74 -9.31 3.37
N PRO A 93 19.65 -9.78 2.11
CA PRO A 93 20.78 -10.40 1.44
C PRO A 93 21.89 -9.39 1.17
N HIS A 94 23.13 -9.88 1.08
CA HIS A 94 24.33 -9.09 0.75
C HIS A 94 24.92 -9.64 -0.54
N PRO A 95 24.30 -9.37 -1.72
CA PRO A 95 24.81 -9.85 -2.98
C PRO A 95 26.10 -9.11 -3.38
N ASP A 96 26.90 -9.73 -4.24
CA ASP A 96 28.11 -9.14 -4.77
C ASP A 96 27.81 -7.85 -5.57
N ALA A 97 28.66 -6.84 -5.45
CA ALA A 97 28.48 -5.55 -6.11
C ALA A 97 28.36 -5.70 -7.64
N ALA A 98 29.11 -6.60 -8.26
CA ALA A 98 29.02 -6.87 -9.70
C ALA A 98 27.65 -7.44 -10.10
N ALA A 99 27.07 -8.31 -9.27
CA ALA A 99 25.73 -8.87 -9.50
C ALA A 99 24.65 -7.81 -9.33
N ILE A 100 24.79 -6.88 -8.39
CA ILE A 100 23.88 -5.74 -8.21
C ILE A 100 23.90 -4.85 -9.46
N VAL A 101 25.09 -4.46 -9.92
CA VAL A 101 25.23 -3.56 -11.08
C VAL A 101 24.70 -4.22 -12.36
N SER A 102 24.94 -5.51 -12.54
CA SER A 102 24.42 -6.24 -13.72
C SER A 102 22.94 -6.56 -13.65
N GLN A 103 22.26 -6.29 -12.53
CA GLN A 103 20.84 -6.63 -12.30
C GLN A 103 20.57 -8.13 -12.49
N ASN A 104 21.49 -8.98 -12.02
CA ASN A 104 21.44 -10.43 -12.23
C ASN A 104 21.61 -11.20 -10.92
N VAL A 105 21.10 -10.65 -9.82
CA VAL A 105 21.05 -11.36 -8.52
C VAL A 105 19.91 -12.39 -8.58
N PRO A 106 20.19 -13.69 -8.35
CA PRO A 106 19.18 -14.73 -8.46
C PRO A 106 18.13 -14.60 -7.37
N VAL A 107 16.88 -14.94 -7.69
CA VAL A 107 15.74 -14.88 -6.74
C VAL A 107 15.98 -15.70 -5.49
N SER A 108 16.76 -16.78 -5.58
CA SER A 108 17.12 -17.61 -4.43
C SER A 108 17.78 -16.81 -3.28
N ALA A 109 18.50 -15.73 -3.59
CA ALA A 109 19.06 -14.82 -2.59
C ALA A 109 17.98 -14.06 -1.79
N PHE A 110 16.79 -13.89 -2.36
CA PHE A 110 15.70 -13.11 -1.78
C PHE A 110 14.58 -13.95 -1.15
N VAL A 111 14.66 -15.28 -1.17
CA VAL A 111 13.56 -16.16 -0.70
C VAL A 111 13.17 -15.87 0.73
N ILE A 112 14.13 -15.70 1.64
CA ILE A 112 13.84 -15.44 3.06
C ILE A 112 13.12 -14.09 3.21
N THR A 113 13.60 -13.03 2.57
CA THR A 113 12.96 -11.70 2.62
C THR A 113 11.59 -11.71 1.99
N LEU A 114 11.39 -12.43 0.87
CA LEU A 114 10.07 -12.60 0.24
C LEU A 114 9.08 -13.30 1.17
N VAL A 115 9.51 -14.36 1.85
CA VAL A 115 8.68 -15.08 2.83
C VAL A 115 8.29 -14.16 3.99
N ILE A 116 9.23 -13.38 4.55
CA ILE A 116 8.92 -12.45 5.63
C ILE A 116 8.00 -11.33 5.14
N PHE A 117 8.19 -10.80 3.93
CA PHE A 117 7.25 -9.85 3.33
C PHE A 117 5.86 -10.45 3.16
N TYR A 118 5.75 -11.71 2.77
CA TYR A 118 4.45 -12.38 2.63
C TYR A 118 3.74 -12.56 3.99
N ILE A 119 4.49 -12.91 5.03
CA ILE A 119 3.96 -12.95 6.41
C ILE A 119 3.50 -11.55 6.85
N THR A 120 4.29 -10.51 6.55
CA THR A 120 3.92 -9.11 6.80
C THR A 120 2.63 -8.73 6.06
N ALA A 121 2.50 -9.15 4.80
CA ALA A 121 1.29 -8.91 3.99
C ALA A 121 0.05 -9.57 4.60
N LEU A 122 0.15 -10.83 5.05
CA LEU A 122 -0.94 -11.54 5.73
C LEU A 122 -1.32 -10.85 7.05
N ALA A 123 -0.32 -10.45 7.84
CA ALA A 123 -0.56 -9.73 9.10
C ALA A 123 -1.21 -8.36 8.84
N SER A 124 -0.75 -7.62 7.83
CA SER A 124 -1.33 -6.32 7.46
C SER A 124 -2.75 -6.44 6.94
N ALA A 125 -3.04 -7.42 6.06
CA ALA A 125 -4.39 -7.66 5.58
C ALA A 125 -5.36 -8.09 6.70
N THR A 126 -4.86 -8.83 7.69
CA THR A 126 -5.63 -9.21 8.89
C THR A 126 -5.85 -8.01 9.81
N HIS A 127 -4.83 -7.16 9.98
CA HIS A 127 -4.95 -5.88 10.72
C HIS A 127 -6.02 -4.98 10.11
N ASP A 128 -6.04 -4.82 8.78
CA ASP A 128 -7.01 -4.06 8.02
C ASP A 128 -8.46 -4.52 8.30
N ILE A 129 -8.73 -5.84 8.21
CA ILE A 129 -10.03 -6.42 8.57
C ILE A 129 -10.42 -6.08 10.02
N ALA A 130 -9.47 -6.22 10.94
CA ALA A 130 -9.73 -5.98 12.36
C ALA A 130 -9.94 -4.49 12.66
N ALA A 131 -9.17 -3.61 12.01
CA ALA A 131 -9.24 -2.15 12.19
C ALA A 131 -10.59 -1.59 11.71
N ASP A 132 -11.03 -1.97 10.52
CA ASP A 132 -12.33 -1.57 9.99
C ASP A 132 -13.49 -2.10 10.85
N GLY A 133 -13.43 -3.36 11.26
CA GLY A 133 -14.43 -3.93 12.18
C GLY A 133 -14.44 -3.24 13.55
N PHE A 134 -13.27 -2.92 14.09
CA PHE A 134 -13.15 -2.22 15.37
C PHE A 134 -13.71 -0.79 15.30
N TYR A 135 -13.44 -0.07 14.21
CA TYR A 135 -13.97 1.26 13.96
C TYR A 135 -15.52 1.28 14.02
N MET A 136 -16.16 0.27 13.41
CA MET A 136 -17.62 0.15 13.39
C MET A 136 -18.21 -0.21 14.76
N ILE A 137 -17.50 -0.99 15.58
CA ILE A 137 -17.98 -1.41 16.91
C ILE A 137 -17.74 -0.32 17.97
N ALA A 138 -16.57 0.34 17.90
CA ALA A 138 -16.14 1.29 18.92
C ALA A 138 -16.79 2.67 18.81
N LEU A 139 -17.35 3.03 17.65
CA LEU A 139 -17.94 4.34 17.38
C LEU A 139 -19.43 4.21 17.03
N ASP A 140 -20.23 5.20 17.44
CA ASP A 140 -21.61 5.39 16.96
C ASP A 140 -21.61 5.96 15.53
N SER A 141 -22.73 5.84 14.81
CA SER A 141 -22.86 6.22 13.40
C SER A 141 -22.55 7.71 13.15
N HIS A 142 -22.84 8.60 14.09
CA HIS A 142 -22.52 10.01 13.96
C HIS A 142 -21.01 10.24 14.02
N THR A 143 -20.36 9.69 15.03
CA THR A 143 -18.89 9.77 15.20
C THR A 143 -18.16 9.09 14.03
N GLN A 144 -18.65 7.94 13.53
CA GLN A 144 -18.11 7.31 12.33
C GLN A 144 -18.12 8.28 11.15
N SER A 145 -19.22 8.98 10.90
CA SER A 145 -19.33 9.94 9.79
C SER A 145 -18.33 11.09 9.92
N VAL A 146 -18.10 11.61 11.14
CA VAL A 146 -17.11 12.67 11.40
C VAL A 146 -15.70 12.17 11.13
N PHE A 147 -15.38 10.93 11.51
CA PHE A 147 -14.03 10.39 11.41
C PHE A 147 -13.70 9.74 10.07
N VAL A 148 -14.65 9.60 9.12
CA VAL A 148 -14.39 9.06 7.77
C VAL A 148 -13.28 9.85 7.04
N GLY A 149 -13.35 11.20 7.05
CA GLY A 149 -12.31 12.04 6.45
C GLY A 149 -10.96 11.92 7.16
N ILE A 150 -10.98 11.80 8.48
CA ILE A 150 -9.77 11.67 9.31
C ILE A 150 -9.05 10.35 9.00
N ARG A 151 -9.79 9.22 8.97
CA ARG A 151 -9.20 7.92 8.62
C ARG A 151 -8.54 7.95 7.24
N SER A 152 -9.22 8.49 6.24
CA SER A 152 -8.69 8.62 4.88
C SER A 152 -7.44 9.50 4.85
N THR A 153 -7.43 10.62 5.58
CA THR A 153 -6.30 11.53 5.67
C THR A 153 -5.07 10.84 6.29
N PHE A 154 -5.24 10.13 7.41
CA PHE A 154 -4.11 9.46 8.05
C PHE A 154 -3.59 8.25 7.28
N TYR A 155 -4.45 7.54 6.56
CA TYR A 155 -4.02 6.54 5.59
C TYR A 155 -3.16 7.16 4.46
N ARG A 156 -3.53 8.34 3.96
CA ARG A 156 -2.73 9.07 2.95
C ARG A 156 -1.41 9.60 3.53
N ILE A 157 -1.39 10.06 4.78
CA ILE A 157 -0.15 10.43 5.48
C ILE A 157 0.77 9.21 5.59
N ALA A 158 0.24 8.02 5.91
CA ALA A 158 1.01 6.78 5.90
C ALA A 158 1.57 6.45 4.51
N SER A 159 0.83 6.75 3.45
CA SER A 159 1.30 6.61 2.06
C SER A 159 2.51 7.50 1.79
N VAL A 160 2.43 8.79 2.11
CA VAL A 160 3.55 9.74 1.94
C VAL A 160 4.74 9.29 2.79
N PHE A 161 4.50 8.90 4.03
CA PHE A 161 5.56 8.42 4.92
C PHE A 161 6.22 7.15 4.39
N GLY A 162 5.44 6.12 4.06
CA GLY A 162 5.94 4.82 3.58
C GLY A 162 6.63 4.94 2.23
N GLN A 163 6.00 5.58 1.26
CA GLN A 163 6.51 5.64 -0.11
C GLN A 163 7.52 6.78 -0.34
N GLY A 164 7.42 7.88 0.41
CA GLY A 164 8.29 9.05 0.27
C GLY A 164 9.42 9.03 1.31
N VAL A 165 9.07 9.24 2.58
CA VAL A 165 10.06 9.47 3.64
C VAL A 165 10.98 8.27 3.85
N LEU A 166 10.44 7.05 3.94
CA LEU A 166 11.28 5.85 4.16
C LEU A 166 12.18 5.57 2.96
N VAL A 167 11.71 5.77 1.73
CA VAL A 167 12.53 5.61 0.53
C VAL A 167 13.62 6.68 0.46
N MET A 168 13.33 7.92 0.83
CA MET A 168 14.33 8.97 0.96
C MET A 168 15.41 8.65 1.99
N ILE A 169 15.02 8.15 3.17
CA ILE A 169 15.97 7.72 4.21
C ILE A 169 16.91 6.64 3.66
N ALA A 170 16.36 5.63 2.99
CA ALA A 170 17.17 4.59 2.36
C ALA A 170 18.13 5.17 1.32
N GLY A 171 17.66 6.05 0.43
CA GLY A 171 18.49 6.67 -0.60
C GLY A 171 19.62 7.55 -0.04
N ILE A 172 19.34 8.34 1.00
CA ILE A 172 20.36 9.16 1.68
C ILE A 172 21.42 8.27 2.33
N LEU A 173 21.00 7.20 3.00
CA LEU A 173 21.93 6.25 3.61
C LEU A 173 22.76 5.52 2.56
N GLU A 174 22.14 5.08 1.47
CA GLU A 174 22.82 4.46 0.33
C GLU A 174 23.89 5.37 -0.25
N THR A 175 23.57 6.66 -0.51
CA THR A 175 24.51 7.65 -1.04
C THR A 175 25.67 7.92 -0.06
N ARG A 176 25.39 7.96 1.24
CA ARG A 176 26.42 8.26 2.27
C ARG A 176 27.32 7.07 2.60
N THR A 177 26.78 5.87 2.59
CA THR A 177 27.50 4.66 3.03
C THR A 177 28.07 3.85 1.88
N GLY A 178 27.56 4.03 0.64
CA GLY A 178 27.84 3.16 -0.49
C GLY A 178 27.34 1.72 -0.31
N ASN A 179 26.50 1.46 0.71
CA ASN A 179 26.07 0.11 1.09
C ASN A 179 24.54 -0.01 1.05
N VAL A 180 24.04 -0.53 -0.05
CA VAL A 180 22.59 -0.72 -0.29
C VAL A 180 21.93 -1.61 0.78
N PRO A 181 22.44 -2.81 1.11
CA PRO A 181 21.87 -3.64 2.18
C PRO A 181 21.76 -2.91 3.52
N LEU A 182 22.82 -2.21 3.95
CA LEU A 182 22.83 -1.46 5.21
C LEU A 182 21.78 -0.36 5.22
N ALA A 183 21.64 0.38 4.12
CA ALA A 183 20.65 1.45 4.00
C ALA A 183 19.21 0.94 4.20
N TRP A 184 18.87 -0.17 3.57
CA TRP A 184 17.56 -0.78 3.71
C TRP A 184 17.37 -1.44 5.08
N SER A 185 18.40 -2.07 5.66
CA SER A 185 18.37 -2.63 7.01
C SER A 185 18.02 -1.56 8.04
N VAL A 186 18.72 -0.42 8.03
CA VAL A 186 18.43 0.69 8.95
C VAL A 186 17.02 1.25 8.74
N THR A 187 16.58 1.41 7.49
CA THR A 187 15.22 1.89 7.17
C THR A 187 14.14 0.96 7.71
N LEU A 188 14.34 -0.35 7.63
CA LEU A 188 13.42 -1.35 8.17
C LEU A 188 13.45 -1.40 9.71
N ILE A 189 14.59 -1.18 10.35
CA ILE A 189 14.69 -1.03 11.83
C ILE A 189 13.90 0.20 12.28
N VAL A 190 14.04 1.33 11.60
CA VAL A 190 13.25 2.55 11.89
C VAL A 190 11.75 2.25 11.77
N SER A 191 11.36 1.55 10.72
CA SER A 191 9.96 1.13 10.51
C SER A 191 9.47 0.21 11.63
N ALA A 192 10.28 -0.75 12.07
CA ALA A 192 9.98 -1.64 13.18
C ALA A 192 9.79 -0.87 14.50
N ALA A 193 10.68 0.09 14.79
CA ALA A 193 10.62 0.91 15.99
C ALA A 193 9.33 1.77 16.02
N ILE A 194 9.00 2.42 14.90
CA ILE A 194 7.79 3.24 14.77
C ILE A 194 6.55 2.36 14.97
N PHE A 195 6.51 1.20 14.31
CA PHE A 195 5.35 0.30 14.38
C PHE A 195 5.19 -0.32 15.78
N GLY A 196 6.31 -0.65 16.44
CA GLY A 196 6.33 -1.09 17.84
C GLY A 196 5.84 0.00 18.80
N ALA A 197 6.23 1.26 18.59
CA ALA A 197 5.74 2.39 19.37
C ALA A 197 4.23 2.61 19.19
N ILE A 198 3.71 2.46 17.97
CA ILE A 198 2.27 2.53 17.69
C ILE A 198 1.53 1.37 18.38
N ALA A 199 2.05 0.15 18.34
CA ALA A 199 1.46 -1.00 19.02
C ALA A 199 1.40 -0.77 20.55
N LEU A 200 2.45 -0.21 21.11
CA LEU A 200 2.50 0.17 22.53
C LEU A 200 1.48 1.25 22.84
N TRP A 201 1.39 2.30 22.02
CA TRP A 201 0.38 3.35 22.13
C TRP A 201 -1.04 2.77 22.12
N HIS A 202 -1.35 1.91 21.17
CA HIS A 202 -2.67 1.30 21.05
C HIS A 202 -3.01 0.38 22.24
N THR A 203 -2.03 -0.25 22.86
CA THR A 203 -2.24 -1.03 24.09
C THR A 203 -2.85 -0.19 25.20
N PHE A 204 -2.44 1.08 25.33
CA PHE A 204 -2.92 1.98 26.39
C PHE A 204 -4.12 2.81 25.98
N PHE A 205 -4.20 3.28 24.74
CA PHE A 205 -5.18 4.28 24.31
C PHE A 205 -6.38 3.73 23.53
N MET A 206 -6.31 2.53 22.96
CA MET A 206 -7.48 1.94 22.34
C MET A 206 -8.54 1.55 23.38
N PRO A 207 -9.82 1.89 23.13
CA PRO A 207 -10.91 1.49 24.02
C PRO A 207 -11.06 -0.04 24.05
N LYS A 208 -11.76 -0.53 25.08
CA LYS A 208 -12.22 -1.91 25.20
C LYS A 208 -13.74 -1.89 25.07
N PRO A 209 -14.30 -1.81 23.86
CA PRO A 209 -15.75 -1.87 23.70
C PRO A 209 -16.25 -3.22 24.22
N GLU A 210 -17.44 -3.22 24.83
CA GLU A 210 -18.16 -4.46 25.04
C GLU A 210 -18.50 -5.01 23.66
N GLU A 211 -17.79 -6.02 23.21
CA GLU A 211 -18.12 -6.72 21.99
C GLU A 211 -19.46 -7.43 22.25
N ILE A 212 -20.50 -7.00 21.54
CA ILE A 212 -21.72 -7.79 21.45
C ILE A 212 -21.25 -9.15 20.96
N GLN A 213 -21.38 -10.16 21.83
CA GLN A 213 -21.13 -11.55 21.41
C GLN A 213 -22.13 -11.80 20.28
N THR A 214 -21.69 -11.63 19.06
CA THR A 214 -22.42 -12.10 17.89
C THR A 214 -22.71 -13.57 18.18
N GLU A 215 -23.99 -13.97 18.13
CA GLU A 215 -24.37 -15.36 18.32
C GLU A 215 -23.30 -16.24 17.67
N ARG A 216 -22.79 -17.21 18.42
CA ARG A 216 -21.68 -18.08 17.98
C ARG A 216 -22.15 -18.85 16.75
N ARG A 217 -22.03 -18.21 15.58
CA ARG A 217 -22.24 -18.88 14.31
C ARG A 217 -21.13 -19.90 14.11
N SER A 218 -21.48 -21.09 13.71
CA SER A 218 -20.48 -22.12 13.40
C SER A 218 -19.68 -21.68 12.16
N ALA A 219 -18.41 -22.06 12.09
CA ALA A 219 -17.59 -21.78 10.91
C ALA A 219 -18.26 -22.29 9.62
N GLY A 220 -18.97 -23.43 9.68
CA GLY A 220 -19.73 -23.99 8.57
C GLY A 220 -20.85 -23.10 8.07
N GLU A 221 -21.61 -22.45 8.97
CA GLU A 221 -22.69 -21.51 8.61
C GLU A 221 -22.12 -20.27 7.89
N ILE A 222 -21.00 -19.74 8.37
CA ILE A 222 -20.34 -18.57 7.78
C ILE A 222 -19.79 -18.89 6.39
N PHE A 223 -19.13 -20.03 6.21
CA PHE A 223 -18.67 -20.48 4.89
C PHE A 223 -19.82 -20.74 3.92
N SER A 224 -20.92 -21.32 4.40
CA SER A 224 -22.12 -21.53 3.59
C SER A 224 -22.73 -20.20 3.14
N GLU A 225 -22.83 -19.22 4.04
CA GLU A 225 -23.35 -17.88 3.73
C GLU A 225 -22.40 -17.12 2.76
N LEU A 226 -21.09 -17.24 2.94
CA LEU A 226 -20.08 -16.69 2.03
C LEU A 226 -20.22 -17.33 0.63
N GLY A 227 -20.30 -18.64 0.54
CA GLY A 227 -20.53 -19.36 -0.71
C GLY A 227 -21.83 -18.94 -1.40
N ARG A 228 -22.92 -18.81 -0.64
CA ARG A 228 -24.21 -18.31 -1.15
C ARG A 228 -24.12 -16.87 -1.65
N THR A 229 -23.40 -16.01 -0.94
CA THR A 229 -23.19 -14.61 -1.33
C THR A 229 -22.39 -14.52 -2.62
N PHE A 230 -21.31 -15.29 -2.76
CA PHE A 230 -20.54 -15.40 -4.00
C PHE A 230 -21.41 -15.86 -5.17
N LEU A 231 -22.15 -16.97 -5.01
CA LEU A 231 -23.02 -17.49 -6.06
C LEU A 231 -24.11 -16.50 -6.47
N THR A 232 -24.72 -15.79 -5.50
CA THR A 232 -25.72 -14.75 -5.79
C THR A 232 -25.12 -13.53 -6.46
N PHE A 233 -23.88 -13.17 -6.17
CA PHE A 233 -23.18 -12.07 -6.84
C PHE A 233 -23.04 -12.37 -8.35
N PHE A 234 -22.54 -13.56 -8.72
CA PHE A 234 -22.36 -13.94 -10.12
C PHE A 234 -23.67 -14.16 -10.90
N LYS A 235 -24.78 -14.32 -10.20
CA LYS A 235 -26.12 -14.39 -10.81
C LYS A 235 -26.76 -13.03 -11.09
N LYS A 236 -26.14 -11.91 -10.62
CA LYS A 236 -26.67 -10.56 -10.87
C LYS A 236 -26.62 -10.22 -12.36
N LYS A 237 -27.69 -9.59 -12.86
CA LYS A 237 -27.77 -9.11 -14.24
C LYS A 237 -26.58 -8.15 -14.54
N HIS A 238 -25.94 -8.37 -15.67
CA HIS A 238 -24.79 -7.58 -16.13
C HIS A 238 -23.51 -7.63 -15.27
N VAL A 239 -23.39 -8.54 -14.32
CA VAL A 239 -22.19 -8.63 -13.45
C VAL A 239 -20.92 -8.84 -14.26
N TRP A 240 -20.95 -9.69 -15.27
CA TRP A 240 -19.81 -9.96 -16.14
C TRP A 240 -19.36 -8.72 -16.94
N PHE A 241 -20.32 -7.96 -17.46
CA PHE A 241 -20.02 -6.69 -18.13
C PHE A 241 -19.35 -5.69 -17.16
N ALA A 242 -19.91 -5.57 -15.96
CA ALA A 242 -19.32 -4.69 -14.92
C ALA A 242 -17.90 -5.15 -14.51
N MET A 243 -17.66 -6.44 -14.40
CA MET A 243 -16.33 -6.99 -14.07
C MET A 243 -15.30 -6.71 -15.19
N VAL A 244 -15.68 -6.96 -16.45
CA VAL A 244 -14.81 -6.66 -17.60
C VAL A 244 -14.52 -5.16 -17.68
N PHE A 245 -15.54 -4.33 -17.51
CA PHE A 245 -15.35 -2.88 -17.47
C PHE A 245 -14.38 -2.45 -16.36
N MET A 246 -14.55 -2.95 -15.13
CA MET A 246 -13.65 -2.63 -14.01
C MET A 246 -12.21 -3.09 -14.26
N LEU A 247 -12.02 -4.26 -14.86
CA LEU A 247 -10.69 -4.75 -15.21
C LEU A 247 -10.03 -3.85 -16.26
N LEU A 248 -10.73 -3.52 -17.34
CA LEU A 248 -10.20 -2.67 -18.41
C LEU A 248 -9.97 -1.23 -17.92
N TYR A 249 -10.84 -0.72 -17.05
CA TYR A 249 -10.72 0.60 -16.46
C TYR A 249 -9.43 0.76 -15.65
N ARG A 250 -9.03 -0.29 -14.90
CA ARG A 250 -7.86 -0.29 -14.00
C ARG A 250 -6.57 -0.79 -14.65
N LEU A 251 -6.66 -1.38 -15.84
CA LEU A 251 -5.54 -2.05 -16.49
C LEU A 251 -4.33 -1.12 -16.76
N PRO A 252 -4.49 0.09 -17.33
CA PRO A 252 -3.36 0.99 -17.60
C PRO A 252 -2.60 1.35 -16.32
N GLU A 253 -3.33 1.68 -15.25
CA GLU A 253 -2.74 2.05 -13.97
C GLU A 253 -2.03 0.87 -13.30
N ALA A 254 -2.61 -0.33 -13.35
CA ALA A 254 -2.00 -1.52 -12.76
C ALA A 254 -0.62 -1.84 -13.37
N PHE A 255 -0.46 -1.64 -14.68
CA PHE A 255 0.85 -1.76 -15.34
C PHE A 255 1.80 -0.62 -14.96
N SER A 256 1.32 0.62 -14.95
CA SER A 256 2.14 1.79 -14.60
C SER A 256 2.72 1.67 -13.20
N VAL A 257 1.92 1.30 -12.21
CA VAL A 257 2.37 1.16 -10.81
C VAL A 257 3.52 0.18 -10.66
N LYS A 258 3.54 -0.91 -11.43
CA LYS A 258 4.59 -1.93 -11.34
C LYS A 258 5.85 -1.56 -12.11
N MET A 259 5.71 -0.92 -13.27
CA MET A 259 6.84 -0.64 -14.16
C MET A 259 7.47 0.73 -13.90
N LEU A 260 6.78 1.64 -13.25
CA LEU A 260 7.26 3.01 -13.05
C LEU A 260 8.55 3.08 -12.22
N ASN A 261 8.66 2.33 -11.13
CA ASN A 261 9.89 2.31 -10.35
C ASN A 261 11.11 1.78 -11.14
N PRO A 262 11.04 0.63 -11.82
CA PRO A 262 12.09 0.20 -12.73
C PRO A 262 12.44 1.27 -13.77
N PHE A 263 11.44 1.87 -14.42
CA PHE A 263 11.66 2.90 -15.44
C PHE A 263 12.40 4.14 -14.89
N LEU A 264 12.08 4.59 -13.69
CA LEU A 264 12.75 5.74 -13.08
C LEU A 264 14.20 5.43 -12.65
N LEU A 265 14.46 4.17 -12.21
CA LEU A 265 15.75 3.74 -11.64
C LEU A 265 16.72 3.19 -12.68
N ASP A 266 16.22 2.54 -13.75
CA ASP A 266 17.07 1.91 -14.75
C ASP A 266 17.91 2.93 -15.52
N ASP A 267 19.11 2.52 -15.91
CA ASP A 267 20.04 3.30 -16.72
C ASP A 267 19.42 3.68 -18.08
N PRO A 268 19.68 4.88 -18.61
CA PRO A 268 19.22 5.30 -19.95
C PRO A 268 19.56 4.33 -21.07
N SER A 269 20.68 3.62 -20.98
CA SER A 269 21.06 2.59 -21.96
C SER A 269 20.10 1.38 -21.98
N LYS A 270 19.35 1.18 -20.89
CA LYS A 270 18.28 0.16 -20.75
C LYS A 270 16.88 0.74 -20.96
N GLY A 271 16.78 2.00 -21.38
CA GLY A 271 15.52 2.70 -21.61
C GLY A 271 14.89 3.34 -20.36
N GLY A 272 15.59 3.39 -19.24
CA GLY A 272 15.17 4.06 -18.02
C GLY A 272 15.63 5.53 -17.96
N LEU A 273 15.40 6.20 -16.83
CA LEU A 273 15.80 7.59 -16.58
C LEU A 273 17.07 7.72 -15.71
N GLY A 274 17.57 6.65 -15.12
CA GLY A 274 18.79 6.64 -14.31
C GLY A 274 18.71 7.48 -13.04
N LEU A 275 17.52 7.69 -12.46
CA LEU A 275 17.37 8.47 -11.24
C LEU A 275 17.88 7.68 -10.03
N ASN A 276 18.49 8.38 -9.08
CA ASN A 276 18.84 7.76 -7.81
C ASN A 276 17.60 7.56 -6.91
N THR A 277 17.74 6.70 -5.91
CA THR A 277 16.65 6.30 -4.99
C THR A 277 16.07 7.50 -4.23
N GLU A 278 16.90 8.45 -3.82
CA GLU A 278 16.47 9.68 -3.14
C GLU A 278 15.56 10.52 -4.04
N THR A 279 15.97 10.74 -5.29
CA THR A 279 15.18 11.47 -6.30
C THR A 279 13.85 10.78 -6.58
N VAL A 280 13.83 9.44 -6.71
CA VAL A 280 12.59 8.67 -6.86
C VAL A 280 11.69 8.84 -5.63
N GLY A 281 12.26 8.82 -4.43
CA GLY A 281 11.55 9.13 -3.19
C GLY A 281 10.89 10.50 -3.21
N LEU A 282 11.61 11.52 -3.67
CA LEU A 282 11.09 12.89 -3.78
C LEU A 282 10.02 13.03 -4.87
N VAL A 283 10.34 12.62 -6.10
CA VAL A 283 9.50 12.88 -7.28
C VAL A 283 8.23 12.01 -7.25
N TYR A 284 8.39 10.70 -7.15
CA TYR A 284 7.26 9.79 -7.25
C TYR A 284 6.57 9.55 -5.90
N ARG A 285 7.36 9.34 -4.85
CA ARG A 285 6.82 8.95 -3.55
C ARG A 285 6.31 10.11 -2.71
N THR A 286 6.79 11.33 -2.97
CA THR A 286 6.35 12.53 -2.24
C THR A 286 5.52 13.44 -3.14
N ILE A 287 6.09 14.03 -4.20
CA ILE A 287 5.37 14.95 -5.09
C ILE A 287 4.19 14.24 -5.77
N GLY A 288 4.43 13.01 -6.28
CA GLY A 288 3.39 12.21 -6.91
C GLY A 288 2.22 11.89 -5.97
N VAL A 289 2.49 11.52 -4.71
CA VAL A 289 1.41 11.22 -3.74
C VAL A 289 0.64 12.47 -3.32
N ILE A 290 1.29 13.63 -3.24
CA ILE A 290 0.59 14.91 -3.02
C ILE A 290 -0.35 15.21 -4.20
N ALA A 291 0.14 15.07 -5.43
CA ALA A 291 -0.67 15.25 -6.63
C ALA A 291 -1.83 14.26 -6.71
N LEU A 292 -1.59 12.97 -6.40
CA LEU A 292 -2.61 11.93 -6.26
C LEU A 292 -3.71 12.33 -5.28
N THR A 293 -3.32 12.86 -4.12
CA THR A 293 -4.25 13.30 -3.08
C THR A 293 -5.10 14.47 -3.55
N ALA A 294 -4.49 15.47 -4.18
CA ALA A 294 -5.20 16.61 -4.75
C ALA A 294 -6.19 16.17 -5.83
N GLY A 295 -5.77 15.26 -6.73
CA GLY A 295 -6.63 14.66 -7.73
C GLY A 295 -7.83 13.93 -7.10
N GLY A 296 -7.60 13.11 -6.09
CA GLY A 296 -8.66 12.38 -5.38
C GLY A 296 -9.70 13.29 -4.71
N ILE A 297 -9.26 14.38 -4.10
CA ILE A 297 -10.17 15.38 -3.52
C ILE A 297 -11.03 16.01 -4.61
N LEU A 298 -10.41 16.46 -5.70
CA LEU A 298 -11.13 17.12 -6.82
C LEU A 298 -12.03 16.13 -7.55
N GLY A 299 -11.60 14.88 -7.74
CA GLY A 299 -12.43 13.82 -8.33
C GLY A 299 -13.66 13.51 -7.48
N GLY A 300 -13.49 13.40 -6.16
CA GLY A 300 -14.61 13.22 -5.22
C GLY A 300 -15.60 14.38 -5.26
N LEU A 301 -15.12 15.63 -5.29
CA LEU A 301 -15.96 16.82 -5.42
C LEU A 301 -16.70 16.84 -6.77
N ALA A 302 -16.03 16.48 -7.86
CA ALA A 302 -16.64 16.39 -9.19
C ALA A 302 -17.74 15.33 -9.23
N ALA A 303 -17.49 14.13 -8.69
CA ALA A 303 -18.47 13.07 -8.59
C ALA A 303 -19.68 13.47 -7.72
N GLY A 304 -19.44 14.15 -6.60
CA GLY A 304 -20.48 14.68 -5.73
C GLY A 304 -21.35 15.73 -6.42
N LYS A 305 -20.75 16.63 -7.20
CA LYS A 305 -21.45 17.73 -7.87
C LYS A 305 -22.19 17.28 -9.14
N TRP A 306 -21.57 16.44 -10.00
CA TRP A 306 -22.11 16.05 -11.30
C TRP A 306 -22.77 14.69 -11.32
N GLY A 307 -22.59 13.91 -10.28
CA GLY A 307 -23.01 12.53 -10.16
C GLY A 307 -22.08 11.57 -10.91
N LEU A 308 -22.00 10.34 -10.44
CA LEU A 308 -21.08 9.32 -10.93
C LEU A 308 -21.22 9.06 -12.45
N LYS A 309 -22.44 9.01 -12.96
CA LYS A 309 -22.71 8.74 -14.39
C LYS A 309 -22.07 9.76 -15.33
N LYS A 310 -22.12 11.06 -14.97
CA LYS A 310 -21.52 12.13 -15.77
C LYS A 310 -20.01 12.24 -15.58
N SER A 311 -19.51 11.88 -14.40
CA SER A 311 -18.08 11.93 -14.05
C SER A 311 -17.29 10.74 -14.58
N LEU A 312 -17.94 9.63 -14.96
CA LEU A 312 -17.29 8.38 -15.34
C LEU A 312 -16.32 8.55 -16.52
N TRP A 313 -16.73 9.25 -17.57
CA TRP A 313 -15.87 9.48 -18.74
C TRP A 313 -14.67 10.41 -18.44
N PRO A 314 -14.85 11.60 -17.83
CA PRO A 314 -13.71 12.41 -17.39
C PRO A 314 -12.76 11.63 -16.48
N MET A 315 -13.26 10.81 -15.57
CA MET A 315 -12.46 9.97 -14.68
C MET A 315 -11.68 8.89 -15.44
N ALA A 316 -12.33 8.19 -16.39
CA ALA A 316 -11.66 7.21 -17.24
C ALA A 316 -10.54 7.83 -18.08
N LEU A 317 -10.80 9.00 -18.67
CA LEU A 317 -9.80 9.72 -19.46
C LEU A 317 -8.64 10.23 -18.58
N SER A 318 -8.93 10.68 -17.36
CA SER A 318 -7.87 11.13 -16.43
C SER A 318 -6.99 10.00 -15.94
N LEU A 319 -7.45 8.74 -15.95
CA LEU A 319 -6.62 7.58 -15.68
C LEU A 319 -5.73 7.17 -16.87
N ALA A 320 -6.26 7.25 -18.07
CA ALA A 320 -5.60 6.71 -19.26
C ALA A 320 -4.66 7.72 -19.95
N LEU A 321 -5.11 8.95 -20.15
CA LEU A 321 -4.34 9.95 -20.91
C LEU A 321 -3.02 10.36 -20.24
N PRO A 322 -2.95 10.58 -18.91
CA PRO A 322 -1.69 10.96 -18.28
C PRO A 322 -0.60 9.90 -18.39
N CYS A 323 -0.93 8.61 -18.54
CA CYS A 323 0.08 7.57 -18.77
C CYS A 323 0.96 7.85 -20.01
N SER A 324 0.47 8.66 -20.97
CA SER A 324 1.25 9.07 -22.15
C SER A 324 2.51 9.89 -21.81
N VAL A 325 2.59 10.52 -20.62
CA VAL A 325 3.78 11.27 -20.22
C VAL A 325 5.00 10.35 -20.05
N TYR A 326 4.79 9.07 -19.74
CA TYR A 326 5.87 8.09 -19.65
C TYR A 326 6.45 7.77 -21.02
N LEU A 327 5.60 7.72 -22.07
CA LEU A 327 6.07 7.61 -23.44
C LEU A 327 6.91 8.84 -23.83
N TYR A 328 6.45 10.04 -23.47
CA TYR A 328 7.23 11.26 -23.67
C TYR A 328 8.59 11.17 -22.95
N MET A 329 8.61 10.79 -21.67
CA MET A 329 9.86 10.68 -20.92
C MET A 329 10.80 9.59 -21.47
N ALA A 330 10.25 8.48 -21.96
CA ALA A 330 11.05 7.40 -22.56
C ALA A 330 11.71 7.84 -23.88
N VAL A 331 11.04 8.66 -24.69
CA VAL A 331 11.56 9.15 -25.97
C VAL A 331 12.45 10.38 -25.80
N ALA A 332 12.01 11.35 -25.00
CA ALA A 332 12.69 12.62 -24.85
C ALA A 332 13.85 12.59 -23.84
N GLN A 333 13.88 11.59 -22.94
CA GLN A 333 14.91 11.42 -21.89
C GLN A 333 15.27 12.77 -21.19
N PRO A 334 14.29 13.49 -20.60
CA PRO A 334 14.53 14.81 -20.06
C PRO A 334 15.52 14.77 -18.88
N ALA A 335 16.59 15.56 -18.96
CA ALA A 335 17.57 15.71 -17.88
C ALA A 335 17.06 16.59 -16.73
N SER A 336 16.04 17.40 -16.97
CA SER A 336 15.49 18.33 -15.96
C SER A 336 14.59 17.60 -14.96
N LEU A 337 15.00 17.64 -13.68
CA LEU A 337 14.20 17.06 -12.59
C LEU A 337 12.79 17.69 -12.49
N TRP A 338 12.65 18.97 -12.81
CA TRP A 338 11.35 19.66 -12.80
C TRP A 338 10.39 19.11 -13.86
N ILE A 339 10.88 18.77 -15.06
CA ILE A 339 10.09 18.18 -16.12
C ILE A 339 9.63 16.79 -15.68
N ILE A 340 10.53 15.98 -15.14
CA ILE A 340 10.20 14.64 -14.63
C ILE A 340 9.16 14.73 -13.51
N ALA A 341 9.37 15.66 -12.55
CA ALA A 341 8.43 15.86 -11.44
C ALA A 341 7.03 16.30 -11.92
N LEU A 342 6.95 17.20 -12.90
CA LEU A 342 5.67 17.63 -13.50
C LEU A 342 4.98 16.47 -14.24
N CYS A 343 5.70 15.66 -14.99
CA CYS A 343 5.15 14.49 -15.68
C CYS A 343 4.57 13.50 -14.65
N VAL A 344 5.31 13.18 -13.61
CA VAL A 344 4.85 12.27 -12.55
C VAL A 344 3.68 12.87 -11.79
N ALA A 345 3.73 14.16 -11.45
CA ALA A 345 2.62 14.85 -10.78
C ALA A 345 1.34 14.83 -11.61
N PHE A 346 1.44 15.06 -12.92
CA PHE A 346 0.30 15.03 -13.84
C PHE A 346 -0.34 13.64 -13.92
N ASP A 347 0.48 12.58 -14.04
CA ASP A 347 0.00 11.20 -14.03
C ASP A 347 -0.68 10.85 -12.69
N GLN A 348 -0.02 11.13 -11.59
CA GLN A 348 -0.56 10.81 -10.26
C GLN A 348 -1.80 11.63 -9.91
N PHE A 349 -1.89 12.88 -10.38
CA PHE A 349 -3.11 13.68 -10.26
C PHE A 349 -4.26 13.05 -11.05
N GLY A 350 -4.01 12.63 -12.29
CA GLY A 350 -4.99 11.96 -13.12
C GLY A 350 -5.48 10.65 -12.50
N TYR A 351 -4.55 9.88 -11.95
CA TYR A 351 -4.87 8.67 -11.19
C TYR A 351 -5.76 8.98 -9.97
N GLY A 352 -5.40 9.98 -9.17
CA GLY A 352 -6.21 10.39 -8.03
C GLY A 352 -7.62 10.86 -8.43
N PHE A 353 -7.73 11.63 -9.52
CA PHE A 353 -9.02 12.15 -9.99
C PHE A 353 -9.94 11.04 -10.51
N GLY A 354 -9.38 10.01 -11.15
CA GLY A 354 -10.13 8.90 -11.72
C GLY A 354 -10.43 7.75 -10.77
N PHE A 355 -9.78 7.72 -9.61
CA PHE A 355 -9.92 6.67 -8.60
C PHE A 355 -10.94 7.04 -7.52
#